data_7f867d20723997ee794863b1f4d8aa20
#
_entry.id   7f867d20723997ee794863b1f4d8aa20
#
_cell.length_a   1.000
_cell.length_b   1.000
_cell.length_c   1.000
_cell.angle_alpha   90.00
_cell.angle_beta   90.00
_cell.angle_gamma   90.00
#
_symmetry.space_group_name_H-M   'P 1'
#
loop_
_entity.id
_entity.type
_entity.pdbx_description
1 polymer ?
#
loop_
_entity_poly.entity_id
_entity_poly.type
_entity_poly.pdbx_seq_one_letter_code
_entity_poly.pdbx_strand_id
1 'polypeptide(L)'
;MKRSLWLEEISSELTPLPSLEGNHVADVAIVGGGFVGLWTALQIVELDPACKVIIIERDICGGGASGRNGGFVMSWWPKISSLSAQCGKDEAVRLARASAAAIGEIEQFCTEHKIDAHFRRAGWLWTATTNAQRGAWKDVVKTCQRLGESVFLPLSNNEVARRAGSGKHLEGVLEMSNATVQPARLVRGMRRVALEKGIKIFENTPMINFERSSPAVLHTANGSITATRVVLAHNAWSAEIPELRRTILPVTSTIVATAPIP
;
A
#
# COMPACT_ATOMS: atom_id res chain seq x y z
N MET A 1 14.32 14.00 7.10
CA MET A 1 13.04 13.60 7.75
C MET A 1 13.33 12.45 8.71
N LYS A 2 12.72 12.40 9.91
CA LYS A 2 12.87 11.24 10.80
C LYS A 2 12.31 10.00 10.10
N ARG A 3 13.01 8.88 10.16
CA ARG A 3 12.56 7.59 9.64
C ARG A 3 11.40 7.07 10.52
N SER A 4 10.57 6.19 9.96
CA SER A 4 9.58 5.45 10.74
C SER A 4 10.26 4.34 11.54
N LEU A 5 9.61 3.84 12.58
CA LEU A 5 10.04 2.64 13.31
C LEU A 5 10.40 1.50 12.35
N TRP A 6 9.55 1.25 11.35
CA TRP A 6 9.75 0.19 10.35
C TRP A 6 11.04 0.34 9.53
N LEU A 7 11.39 1.58 9.17
CA LEU A 7 12.63 1.87 8.44
C LEU A 7 13.84 1.88 9.37
N GLU A 8 13.67 2.26 10.64
CA GLU A 8 14.73 2.19 11.64
C GLU A 8 15.12 0.74 11.96
N GLU A 9 14.15 -0.17 12.07
CA GLU A 9 14.39 -1.61 12.27
C GLU A 9 15.27 -2.25 11.19
N ILE A 10 15.19 -1.75 9.96
CA ILE A 10 15.95 -2.27 8.82
C ILE A 10 17.05 -1.31 8.37
N SER A 11 17.46 -0.36 9.22
CA SER A 11 18.40 0.71 8.85
C SER A 11 19.74 0.19 8.32
N SER A 12 20.24 -0.93 8.85
CA SER A 12 21.45 -1.59 8.37
C SER A 12 21.33 -2.20 6.96
N GLU A 13 20.10 -2.45 6.50
CA GLU A 13 19.79 -3.02 5.19
C GLU A 13 19.53 -1.92 4.13
N LEU A 14 19.49 -0.65 4.54
CA LEU A 14 19.15 0.48 3.66
C LEU A 14 20.38 0.92 2.86
N THR A 15 20.56 0.36 1.66
CA THR A 15 21.54 0.84 0.68
C THR A 15 20.83 1.72 -0.33
N PRO A 16 21.05 3.05 -0.35
CA PRO A 16 20.47 3.95 -1.35
C PRO A 16 20.98 3.60 -2.76
N LEU A 17 20.11 3.84 -3.75
CA LEU A 17 20.52 3.83 -5.16
C LEU A 17 21.06 5.20 -5.55
N PRO A 18 21.86 5.27 -6.64
CA PRO A 18 22.35 6.54 -7.15
C PRO A 18 21.19 7.47 -7.52
N SER A 19 21.42 8.77 -7.41
CA SER A 19 20.55 9.78 -8.00
C SER A 19 20.68 9.77 -9.51
N LEU A 20 19.65 10.29 -10.20
CA LEU A 20 19.66 10.40 -11.64
C LEU A 20 20.63 11.49 -12.06
N GLU A 21 21.53 11.14 -12.99
CA GLU A 21 22.44 12.05 -13.66
C GLU A 21 22.30 11.92 -15.18
N GLY A 22 22.34 13.05 -15.89
CA GLY A 22 22.22 13.09 -17.33
C GLY A 22 20.79 12.84 -17.85
N ASN A 23 20.70 12.60 -19.15
CA ASN A 23 19.42 12.45 -19.83
C ASN A 23 19.12 10.99 -20.15
N HIS A 24 17.93 10.55 -19.80
CA HIS A 24 17.45 9.19 -19.99
C HIS A 24 16.23 9.14 -20.88
N VAL A 25 16.03 7.99 -21.52
CA VAL A 25 14.84 7.69 -22.32
C VAL A 25 14.19 6.42 -21.80
N ALA A 26 12.88 6.45 -21.65
CA ALA A 26 12.06 5.33 -21.20
C ALA A 26 10.76 5.24 -22.00
N ASP A 27 10.13 4.08 -22.00
CA ASP A 27 8.76 3.94 -22.48
C ASP A 27 7.79 4.44 -21.41
N VAL A 28 8.07 4.11 -20.15
CA VAL A 28 7.30 4.57 -19.00
C VAL A 28 8.22 5.14 -17.91
N ALA A 29 7.94 6.36 -17.48
CA ALA A 29 8.57 6.97 -16.32
C ALA A 29 7.56 7.02 -15.14
N ILE A 30 8.00 6.60 -13.96
CA ILE A 30 7.16 6.54 -12.75
C ILE A 30 7.76 7.47 -11.70
N VAL A 31 6.94 8.37 -11.18
CA VAL A 31 7.32 9.29 -10.10
C VAL A 31 6.81 8.75 -8.78
N GLY A 32 7.71 8.25 -7.94
CA GLY A 32 7.44 7.68 -6.63
C GLY A 32 7.75 6.19 -6.51
N GLY A 33 8.69 5.86 -5.62
CA GLY A 33 9.15 4.50 -5.30
C GLY A 33 8.41 3.88 -4.11
N GLY A 34 7.11 4.17 -3.96
CA GLY A 34 6.22 3.53 -3.00
C GLY A 34 5.54 2.27 -3.55
N PHE A 35 4.59 1.69 -2.79
CA PHE A 35 3.85 0.51 -3.22
C PHE A 35 3.23 0.66 -4.61
N VAL A 36 2.53 1.77 -4.87
CA VAL A 36 1.84 1.98 -6.15
C VAL A 36 2.86 2.03 -7.30
N GLY A 37 3.93 2.82 -7.17
CA GLY A 37 4.92 2.95 -8.23
C GLY A 37 5.65 1.64 -8.53
N LEU A 38 6.10 0.94 -7.49
CA LEU A 38 6.79 -0.35 -7.63
C LEU A 38 5.87 -1.43 -8.18
N TRP A 39 4.62 -1.52 -7.69
CA TRP A 39 3.64 -2.50 -8.19
C TRP A 39 3.30 -2.24 -9.66
N THR A 40 3.09 -0.95 -10.02
CA THR A 40 2.86 -0.55 -11.42
C THR A 40 4.04 -0.96 -12.31
N ALA A 41 5.26 -0.69 -11.89
CA ALA A 41 6.46 -1.06 -12.65
C ALA A 41 6.58 -2.57 -12.85
N LEU A 42 6.39 -3.34 -11.78
CA LEU A 42 6.44 -4.80 -11.80
C LEU A 42 5.37 -5.39 -12.74
N GLN A 43 4.15 -4.88 -12.69
CA GLN A 43 3.08 -5.34 -13.60
C GLN A 43 3.35 -4.96 -15.05
N ILE A 44 3.91 -3.77 -15.33
CA ILE A 44 4.26 -3.39 -16.70
C ILE A 44 5.29 -4.35 -17.29
N VAL A 45 6.38 -4.65 -16.58
CA VAL A 45 7.41 -5.55 -17.12
C VAL A 45 6.98 -7.02 -17.14
N GLU A 46 5.98 -7.40 -16.33
CA GLU A 46 5.36 -8.73 -16.42
C GLU A 46 4.53 -8.88 -17.70
N LEU A 47 3.78 -7.83 -18.08
CA LEU A 47 2.94 -7.81 -19.28
C LEU A 47 3.75 -7.57 -20.56
N ASP A 48 4.80 -6.75 -20.47
CA ASP A 48 5.69 -6.41 -21.56
C ASP A 48 7.15 -6.34 -21.08
N PRO A 49 7.90 -7.46 -21.14
CA PRO A 49 9.29 -7.51 -20.71
C PRO A 49 10.24 -6.61 -21.50
N ALA A 50 9.84 -6.13 -22.69
CA ALA A 50 10.65 -5.22 -23.50
C ALA A 50 10.48 -3.74 -23.09
N CYS A 51 9.43 -3.42 -22.32
CA CYS A 51 9.12 -2.07 -21.88
C CYS A 51 10.22 -1.52 -20.95
N LYS A 52 10.80 -0.40 -21.32
CA LYS A 52 11.83 0.30 -20.54
C LYS A 52 11.15 1.15 -19.47
N VAL A 53 11.18 0.69 -18.21
CA VAL A 53 10.60 1.41 -17.08
C VAL A 53 11.69 2.08 -16.25
N ILE A 54 11.49 3.36 -15.92
CA ILE A 54 12.35 4.13 -15.01
C ILE A 54 11.50 4.67 -13.87
N ILE A 55 11.94 4.45 -12.62
CA ILE A 55 11.34 5.03 -11.41
C ILE A 55 12.27 6.11 -10.86
N ILE A 56 11.74 7.28 -10.52
CA ILE A 56 12.42 8.26 -9.68
C ILE A 56 11.74 8.39 -8.34
N GLU A 57 12.53 8.46 -7.28
CA GLU A 57 12.06 8.63 -5.90
C GLU A 57 12.82 9.77 -5.22
N ARG A 58 12.09 10.68 -4.59
CA ARG A 58 12.67 11.88 -3.95
C ARG A 58 13.59 11.59 -2.76
N ASP A 59 13.36 10.49 -2.06
CA ASP A 59 14.13 10.03 -0.90
C ASP A 59 14.65 8.61 -1.20
N ILE A 60 14.21 7.62 -0.47
CA ILE A 60 14.44 6.20 -0.74
C ILE A 60 13.10 5.51 -1.02
N CYS A 61 13.12 4.42 -1.77
CA CYS A 61 11.91 3.62 -1.98
C CYS A 61 11.32 3.20 -0.63
N GLY A 62 10.04 3.55 -0.43
CA GLY A 62 9.35 3.34 0.84
C GLY A 62 9.55 4.45 1.88
N GLY A 63 10.33 5.49 1.62
CA GLY A 63 10.53 6.62 2.53
C GLY A 63 9.26 7.43 2.85
N GLY A 64 8.27 7.38 1.96
CA GLY A 64 6.95 7.97 2.13
C GLY A 64 5.95 7.09 2.88
N ALA A 65 4.66 7.17 2.54
CA ALA A 65 3.57 6.46 3.20
C ALA A 65 3.75 4.93 3.22
N SER A 66 4.40 4.36 2.20
CA SER A 66 4.59 2.91 2.06
C SER A 66 5.45 2.30 3.17
N GLY A 67 6.41 3.03 3.73
CA GLY A 67 7.21 2.56 4.87
C GLY A 67 6.80 3.18 6.20
N ARG A 68 5.61 3.82 6.30
CA ARG A 68 5.15 4.53 7.52
C ARG A 68 3.75 4.14 7.97
N ASN A 69 3.04 3.31 7.21
CA ASN A 69 1.70 2.87 7.54
C ASN A 69 1.69 1.85 8.69
N GLY A 70 0.50 1.48 9.17
CA GLY A 70 0.35 0.55 10.29
C GLY A 70 0.60 -0.93 9.95
N GLY A 71 0.99 -1.24 8.72
CA GLY A 71 1.25 -2.61 8.29
C GLY A 71 -0.02 -3.45 8.07
N PHE A 72 -1.20 -2.85 8.05
CA PHE A 72 -2.45 -3.57 7.80
C PHE A 72 -2.65 -3.81 6.30
N VAL A 73 -2.90 -5.06 5.93
CA VAL A 73 -3.29 -5.48 4.58
C VAL A 73 -4.74 -5.92 4.67
N MET A 74 -5.65 -5.02 4.27
CA MET A 74 -7.08 -5.17 4.56
C MET A 74 -7.94 -5.24 3.31
N SER A 75 -8.96 -6.10 3.37
CA SER A 75 -10.03 -6.17 2.39
C SER A 75 -10.98 -4.97 2.48
N TRP A 76 -11.82 -4.80 1.45
CA TRP A 76 -12.83 -3.75 1.42
C TRP A 76 -14.20 -4.20 1.93
N TRP A 77 -14.35 -5.43 2.44
CA TRP A 77 -15.60 -5.90 3.02
C TRP A 77 -16.18 -4.98 4.08
N PRO A 78 -15.39 -4.35 4.98
CA PRO A 78 -15.92 -3.38 5.94
C PRO A 78 -16.53 -2.13 5.30
N LYS A 79 -16.25 -1.87 4.02
CA LYS A 79 -16.74 -0.72 3.24
C LYS A 79 -17.87 -1.06 2.28
N ILE A 80 -18.39 -2.28 2.32
CA ILE A 80 -19.37 -2.80 1.34
C ILE A 80 -20.60 -1.90 1.17
N SER A 81 -21.11 -1.31 2.27
CA SER A 81 -22.27 -0.41 2.21
C SER A 81 -21.94 0.88 1.46
N SER A 82 -20.79 1.49 1.72
CA SER A 82 -20.33 2.70 1.02
C SER A 82 -20.03 2.42 -0.45
N LEU A 83 -19.38 1.29 -0.75
CA LEU A 83 -19.12 0.86 -2.12
C LEU A 83 -20.43 0.64 -2.88
N SER A 84 -21.39 -0.05 -2.27
CA SER A 84 -22.71 -0.29 -2.90
C SER A 84 -23.46 1.00 -3.22
N ALA A 85 -23.31 2.01 -2.38
CA ALA A 85 -23.91 3.33 -2.61
C ALA A 85 -23.23 4.10 -3.76
N GLN A 86 -21.94 3.89 -3.97
CA GLN A 86 -21.15 4.61 -4.98
C GLN A 86 -21.18 3.94 -6.36
N CYS A 87 -21.10 2.63 -6.44
CA CYS A 87 -20.94 1.92 -7.71
C CYS A 87 -21.94 0.78 -7.95
N GLY A 88 -22.96 0.65 -7.10
CA GLY A 88 -23.94 -0.43 -7.20
C GLY A 88 -23.48 -1.72 -6.53
N LYS A 89 -24.43 -2.65 -6.32
CA LYS A 89 -24.21 -3.85 -5.50
C LYS A 89 -23.22 -4.82 -6.13
N ASP A 90 -23.38 -5.11 -7.40
CA ASP A 90 -22.57 -6.12 -8.09
C ASP A 90 -21.10 -5.68 -8.19
N GLU A 91 -20.87 -4.41 -8.53
CA GLU A 91 -19.53 -3.84 -8.60
C GLU A 91 -18.89 -3.74 -7.22
N ALA A 92 -19.65 -3.40 -6.18
CA ALA A 92 -19.17 -3.39 -4.80
C ALA A 92 -18.67 -4.78 -4.35
N VAL A 93 -19.43 -5.82 -4.66
CA VAL A 93 -19.02 -7.22 -4.37
C VAL A 93 -17.78 -7.59 -5.16
N ARG A 94 -17.74 -7.26 -6.46
CA ARG A 94 -16.56 -7.52 -7.30
C ARG A 94 -15.31 -6.86 -6.74
N LEU A 95 -15.39 -5.59 -6.35
CA LEU A 95 -14.27 -4.84 -5.76
C LEU A 95 -13.85 -5.39 -4.39
N ALA A 96 -14.81 -5.75 -3.54
CA ALA A 96 -14.50 -6.32 -2.23
C ALA A 96 -13.83 -7.70 -2.35
N ARG A 97 -14.29 -8.56 -3.28
CA ARG A 97 -13.65 -9.85 -3.59
C ARG A 97 -12.24 -9.64 -4.16
N ALA A 98 -12.07 -8.71 -5.11
CA ALA A 98 -10.76 -8.39 -5.68
C ALA A 98 -9.78 -7.89 -4.62
N SER A 99 -10.23 -7.04 -3.69
CA SER A 99 -9.38 -6.57 -2.60
C SER A 99 -8.96 -7.71 -1.64
N ALA A 100 -9.85 -8.67 -1.39
CA ALA A 100 -9.52 -9.84 -0.58
C ALA A 100 -8.56 -10.79 -1.31
N ALA A 101 -8.73 -10.98 -2.63
CA ALA A 101 -7.81 -11.76 -3.47
C ALA A 101 -6.41 -11.15 -3.50
N ALA A 102 -6.30 -9.82 -3.63
CA ALA A 102 -5.03 -9.11 -3.65
C ALA A 102 -4.18 -9.34 -2.39
N ILE A 103 -4.80 -9.64 -1.23
CA ILE A 103 -4.07 -10.01 -0.01
C ILE A 103 -3.31 -11.32 -0.22
N GLY A 104 -3.96 -12.31 -0.87
CA GLY A 104 -3.31 -13.57 -1.23
C GLY A 104 -2.20 -13.40 -2.26
N GLU A 105 -2.40 -12.51 -3.23
CA GLU A 105 -1.38 -12.19 -4.25
C GLU A 105 -0.14 -11.54 -3.62
N ILE A 106 -0.31 -10.65 -2.63
CA ILE A 106 0.81 -10.08 -1.87
C ILE A 106 1.56 -11.17 -1.10
N GLU A 107 0.85 -12.10 -0.44
CA GLU A 107 1.45 -13.24 0.27
C GLU A 107 2.25 -14.13 -0.67
N GLN A 108 1.65 -14.47 -1.82
CA GLN A 108 2.29 -15.26 -2.87
C GLN A 108 3.55 -14.57 -3.41
N PHE A 109 3.46 -13.28 -3.72
CA PHE A 109 4.61 -12.48 -4.18
C PHE A 109 5.75 -12.49 -3.16
N CYS A 110 5.45 -12.32 -1.86
CA CYS A 110 6.45 -12.42 -0.82
C CYS A 110 7.13 -13.79 -0.79
N THR A 111 6.36 -14.86 -0.95
CA THR A 111 6.87 -16.24 -0.94
C THR A 111 7.74 -16.52 -2.15
N GLU A 112 7.26 -16.22 -3.36
CA GLU A 112 7.95 -16.46 -4.63
C GLU A 112 9.29 -15.71 -4.72
N HIS A 113 9.29 -14.47 -4.24
CA HIS A 113 10.47 -13.61 -4.27
C HIS A 113 11.29 -13.64 -2.97
N LYS A 114 10.97 -14.54 -2.03
CA LYS A 114 11.69 -14.71 -0.75
C LYS A 114 11.82 -13.37 0.01
N ILE A 115 10.72 -12.62 0.09
CA ILE A 115 10.65 -11.38 0.84
C ILE A 115 10.16 -11.69 2.25
N ASP A 116 11.05 -11.57 3.23
CA ASP A 116 10.67 -11.67 4.64
C ASP A 116 10.01 -10.35 5.11
N ALA A 117 8.76 -10.18 4.72
CA ALA A 117 7.94 -9.03 5.11
C ALA A 117 7.22 -9.24 6.44
N HIS A 118 7.54 -10.28 7.21
CA HIS A 118 6.78 -10.70 8.40
C HIS A 118 5.28 -10.81 8.09
N PHE A 119 4.93 -11.33 6.90
CA PHE A 119 3.55 -11.45 6.47
C PHE A 119 2.80 -12.42 7.38
N ARG A 120 1.71 -11.95 7.99
CA ARG A 120 0.91 -12.75 8.93
C ARG A 120 -0.58 -12.63 8.61
N ARG A 121 -1.16 -13.69 8.06
CA ARG A 121 -2.60 -13.79 7.80
C ARG A 121 -3.31 -14.29 9.07
N ALA A 122 -3.68 -13.35 9.94
CA ALA A 122 -4.36 -13.66 11.21
C ALA A 122 -5.83 -13.19 11.22
N GLY A 123 -6.28 -12.58 10.13
CA GLY A 123 -7.58 -11.93 10.05
C GLY A 123 -7.61 -10.57 10.74
N TRP A 124 -8.76 -9.94 10.67
CA TRP A 124 -9.05 -8.67 11.34
C TRP A 124 -10.20 -8.84 12.33
N LEU A 125 -9.90 -8.58 13.59
CA LEU A 125 -10.84 -8.66 14.69
C LEU A 125 -11.50 -7.29 14.90
N TRP A 126 -12.78 -7.18 14.51
CA TRP A 126 -13.57 -5.98 14.77
C TRP A 126 -14.29 -6.14 16.09
N THR A 127 -13.92 -5.34 17.10
CA THR A 127 -14.39 -5.53 18.48
C THR A 127 -15.03 -4.27 19.06
N ALA A 128 -15.86 -4.44 20.08
CA ALA A 128 -16.36 -3.41 20.96
C ALA A 128 -15.60 -3.40 22.29
N THR A 129 -15.06 -2.27 22.71
CA THR A 129 -14.44 -2.05 24.02
C THR A 129 -15.34 -1.25 24.98
N THR A 130 -16.44 -0.71 24.46
CA THR A 130 -17.48 0.00 25.22
C THR A 130 -18.87 -0.47 24.82
N ASN A 131 -19.86 -0.25 25.66
CA ASN A 131 -21.26 -0.60 25.34
C ASN A 131 -21.77 0.15 24.11
N ALA A 132 -21.33 1.39 23.87
CA ALA A 132 -21.72 2.19 22.72
C ALA A 132 -21.23 1.60 21.39
N GLN A 133 -20.16 0.82 21.40
CA GLN A 133 -19.59 0.18 20.20
C GLN A 133 -20.22 -1.18 19.90
N ARG A 134 -21.03 -1.75 20.81
CA ARG A 134 -21.64 -3.07 20.62
C ARG A 134 -22.45 -3.13 19.35
N GLY A 135 -22.17 -4.14 18.54
CA GLY A 135 -22.85 -4.38 17.29
C GLY A 135 -22.56 -3.38 16.17
N ALA A 136 -21.50 -2.57 16.26
CA ALA A 136 -21.10 -1.59 15.23
C ALA A 136 -20.93 -2.20 13.82
N TRP A 137 -20.64 -3.50 13.74
CA TRP A 137 -20.48 -4.27 12.49
C TRP A 137 -21.77 -4.85 11.93
N LYS A 138 -22.88 -4.86 12.71
CA LYS A 138 -24.12 -5.61 12.36
C LYS A 138 -24.67 -5.25 10.99
N ASP A 139 -24.69 -3.98 10.64
CA ASP A 139 -25.23 -3.54 9.35
C ASP A 139 -24.35 -3.94 8.19
N VAL A 140 -23.02 -3.92 8.37
CA VAL A 140 -22.05 -4.41 7.37
C VAL A 140 -22.22 -5.92 7.18
N VAL A 141 -22.28 -6.69 8.27
CA VAL A 141 -22.47 -8.16 8.23
C VAL A 141 -23.78 -8.51 7.53
N LYS A 142 -24.90 -7.86 7.91
CA LYS A 142 -26.20 -8.05 7.25
C LYS A 142 -26.17 -7.68 5.77
N THR A 143 -25.43 -6.64 5.40
CA THR A 143 -25.28 -6.24 4.00
C THR A 143 -24.51 -7.29 3.22
N CYS A 144 -23.38 -7.79 3.74
CA CYS A 144 -22.67 -8.90 3.12
C CYS A 144 -23.58 -10.12 2.94
N GLN A 145 -24.30 -10.55 3.98
CA GLN A 145 -25.21 -11.70 3.92
C GLN A 145 -26.32 -11.54 2.86
N ARG A 146 -26.92 -10.34 2.75
CA ARG A 146 -27.92 -10.04 1.70
C ARG A 146 -27.34 -10.08 0.28
N LEU A 147 -26.04 -9.86 0.14
CA LEU A 147 -25.28 -9.97 -1.11
C LEU A 147 -24.72 -11.38 -1.36
N GLY A 148 -25.06 -12.35 -0.50
CA GLY A 148 -24.60 -13.75 -0.63
C GLY A 148 -23.20 -14.00 -0.08
N GLU A 149 -22.65 -13.05 0.71
CA GLU A 149 -21.29 -13.12 1.23
C GLU A 149 -21.26 -13.38 2.74
N SER A 150 -20.50 -14.41 3.16
CA SER A 150 -20.35 -14.81 4.58
C SER A 150 -18.91 -14.65 5.04
N VAL A 151 -18.40 -13.42 4.97
CA VAL A 151 -16.98 -13.10 5.21
C VAL A 151 -16.64 -12.78 6.66
N PHE A 152 -17.65 -12.48 7.47
CA PHE A 152 -17.48 -12.20 8.91
C PHE A 152 -17.91 -13.38 9.75
N LEU A 153 -17.00 -13.87 10.57
CA LEU A 153 -17.25 -14.95 11.54
C LEU A 153 -17.62 -14.33 12.90
N PRO A 154 -18.84 -14.56 13.41
CA PRO A 154 -19.19 -14.17 14.78
C PRO A 154 -18.35 -14.95 15.79
N LEU A 155 -17.87 -14.29 16.82
CA LEU A 155 -17.08 -14.90 17.88
C LEU A 155 -17.82 -14.82 19.23
N SER A 156 -17.59 -15.83 20.10
CA SER A 156 -18.00 -15.74 21.50
C SER A 156 -17.16 -14.67 22.23
N ASN A 157 -17.70 -14.10 23.31
CA ASN A 157 -17.00 -13.09 24.11
C ASN A 157 -15.65 -13.61 24.63
N ASN A 158 -15.58 -14.88 25.04
CA ASN A 158 -14.33 -15.50 25.50
C ASN A 158 -13.29 -15.58 24.38
N GLU A 159 -13.71 -15.92 23.16
CA GLU A 159 -12.81 -15.99 22.00
C GLU A 159 -12.34 -14.61 21.59
N VAL A 160 -13.20 -13.60 21.66
CA VAL A 160 -12.82 -12.20 21.42
C VAL A 160 -11.76 -11.75 22.42
N ALA A 161 -11.98 -11.95 23.71
CA ALA A 161 -11.04 -11.59 24.76
C ALA A 161 -9.69 -12.31 24.60
N ARG A 162 -9.73 -13.60 24.27
CA ARG A 162 -8.53 -14.42 24.04
C ARG A 162 -7.71 -13.89 22.84
N ARG A 163 -8.37 -13.61 21.71
CA ARG A 163 -7.69 -13.11 20.50
C ARG A 163 -7.17 -11.70 20.67
N ALA A 164 -7.92 -10.84 21.36
CA ALA A 164 -7.53 -9.47 21.64
C ALA A 164 -6.48 -9.35 22.76
N GLY A 165 -6.23 -10.42 23.51
CA GLY A 165 -5.31 -10.40 24.65
C GLY A 165 -5.83 -9.62 25.87
N SER A 166 -7.12 -9.28 25.92
CA SER A 166 -7.69 -8.48 27.00
C SER A 166 -9.20 -8.70 27.17
N GLY A 167 -9.63 -8.86 28.41
CA GLY A 167 -11.06 -8.91 28.78
C GLY A 167 -11.82 -7.58 28.61
N LYS A 168 -11.14 -6.51 28.21
CA LYS A 168 -11.78 -5.23 27.84
C LYS A 168 -12.57 -5.31 26.55
N HIS A 169 -12.31 -6.31 25.72
CA HIS A 169 -13.03 -6.55 24.47
C HIS A 169 -14.28 -7.37 24.75
N LEU A 170 -15.43 -6.76 24.54
CA LEU A 170 -16.73 -7.28 25.02
C LEU A 170 -17.36 -8.27 24.05
N GLU A 171 -17.30 -7.96 22.76
CA GLU A 171 -17.84 -8.77 21.66
C GLU A 171 -17.14 -8.40 20.35
N GLY A 172 -17.27 -9.22 19.30
CA GLY A 172 -16.65 -8.92 18.03
C GLY A 172 -16.96 -9.93 16.93
N VAL A 173 -16.49 -9.61 15.75
CA VAL A 173 -16.48 -10.48 14.56
C VAL A 173 -15.09 -10.53 13.98
N LEU A 174 -14.78 -11.62 13.29
CA LEU A 174 -13.49 -11.84 12.63
C LEU A 174 -13.69 -11.89 11.12
N GLU A 175 -12.90 -11.13 10.38
CA GLU A 175 -12.79 -11.25 8.93
C GLU A 175 -11.42 -11.88 8.61
N MET A 176 -11.44 -13.07 7.96
CA MET A 176 -10.27 -13.95 7.87
C MET A 176 -9.27 -13.60 6.76
N SER A 177 -9.68 -12.84 5.74
CA SER A 177 -8.79 -12.57 4.60
C SER A 177 -7.67 -11.59 4.92
N ASN A 178 -7.82 -10.79 5.97
CA ASN A 178 -6.89 -9.72 6.33
C ASN A 178 -5.57 -10.24 6.92
N ALA A 179 -4.52 -9.44 6.72
CA ALA A 179 -3.17 -9.75 7.16
C ALA A 179 -2.47 -8.52 7.74
N THR A 180 -1.28 -8.74 8.27
CA THR A 180 -0.32 -7.69 8.63
C THR A 180 1.03 -7.96 8.00
N VAL A 181 1.79 -6.89 7.76
CA VAL A 181 3.17 -6.94 7.25
C VAL A 181 4.05 -5.93 7.99
N GLN A 182 5.35 -6.12 7.94
CA GLN A 182 6.32 -5.05 8.18
C GLN A 182 6.47 -4.26 6.86
N PRO A 183 5.89 -3.06 6.76
CA PRO A 183 5.70 -2.40 5.47
C PRO A 183 7.00 -1.95 4.80
N ALA A 184 8.03 -1.60 5.59
CA ALA A 184 9.32 -1.24 5.03
C ALA A 184 10.03 -2.46 4.42
N ARG A 185 9.96 -3.65 5.04
CA ARG A 185 10.49 -4.89 4.47
C ARG A 185 9.80 -5.25 3.17
N LEU A 186 8.45 -5.11 3.12
CA LEU A 186 7.69 -5.37 1.90
C LEU A 186 8.13 -4.44 0.76
N VAL A 187 8.12 -3.13 0.96
CA VAL A 187 8.46 -2.16 -0.09
C VAL A 187 9.93 -2.28 -0.54
N ARG A 188 10.84 -2.58 0.38
CA ARG A 188 12.27 -2.82 0.03
C ARG A 188 12.46 -4.13 -0.72
N GLY A 189 11.70 -5.17 -0.36
CA GLY A 189 11.65 -6.42 -1.11
C GLY A 189 11.14 -6.21 -2.55
N MET A 190 10.06 -5.46 -2.71
CA MET A 190 9.55 -5.08 -4.05
C MET A 190 10.58 -4.30 -4.87
N ARG A 191 11.30 -3.34 -4.23
CA ARG A 191 12.39 -2.61 -4.89
C ARG A 191 13.49 -3.58 -5.39
N ARG A 192 13.91 -4.53 -4.59
CA ARG A 192 14.89 -5.55 -4.98
C ARG A 192 14.41 -6.32 -6.20
N VAL A 193 13.19 -6.84 -6.17
CA VAL A 193 12.59 -7.57 -7.29
C VAL A 193 12.50 -6.71 -8.54
N ALA A 194 12.14 -5.43 -8.41
CA ALA A 194 12.08 -4.51 -9.53
C ALA A 194 13.47 -4.34 -10.20
N LEU A 195 14.53 -4.21 -9.41
CA LEU A 195 15.91 -4.14 -9.92
C LEU A 195 16.32 -5.46 -10.61
N GLU A 196 16.00 -6.60 -10.02
CA GLU A 196 16.26 -7.93 -10.61
C GLU A 196 15.55 -8.14 -11.94
N LYS A 197 14.37 -7.53 -12.12
CA LYS A 197 13.62 -7.51 -13.40
C LYS A 197 14.10 -6.42 -14.38
N GLY A 198 15.19 -5.71 -14.10
CA GLY A 198 15.80 -4.73 -14.99
C GLY A 198 15.16 -3.32 -14.96
N ILE A 199 14.22 -3.06 -14.04
CA ILE A 199 13.67 -1.72 -13.85
C ILE A 199 14.75 -0.81 -13.28
N LYS A 200 14.98 0.34 -13.92
CA LYS A 200 15.90 1.34 -13.41
C LYS A 200 15.22 2.17 -12.32
N ILE A 201 15.89 2.32 -11.18
CA ILE A 201 15.38 3.11 -10.05
C ILE A 201 16.45 4.10 -9.63
N PHE A 202 16.07 5.37 -9.52
CA PHE A 202 16.91 6.45 -9.01
C PHE A 202 16.30 6.99 -7.73
N GLU A 203 17.02 6.86 -6.62
CA GLU A 203 16.66 7.42 -5.31
C GLU A 203 17.28 8.81 -5.13
N ASN A 204 16.88 9.59 -4.12
CA ASN A 204 17.31 10.97 -3.91
C ASN A 204 17.13 11.86 -5.18
N THR A 205 16.09 11.59 -5.95
CA THR A 205 15.82 12.20 -7.25
C THR A 205 14.40 12.79 -7.25
N PRO A 206 14.19 13.97 -6.67
CA PRO A 206 12.90 14.66 -6.74
C PRO A 206 12.61 15.12 -8.18
N MET A 207 11.38 14.92 -8.63
CA MET A 207 10.86 15.60 -9.81
C MET A 207 10.74 17.11 -9.52
N ILE A 208 11.39 17.93 -10.33
CA ILE A 208 11.33 19.40 -10.19
C ILE A 208 10.23 19.96 -11.08
N ASN A 209 10.15 19.50 -12.32
CA ASN A 209 9.17 19.93 -13.30
C ASN A 209 8.74 18.76 -14.19
N PHE A 210 7.57 18.91 -14.78
CA PHE A 210 6.97 17.94 -15.68
C PHE A 210 6.38 18.65 -16.90
N GLU A 211 6.98 18.44 -18.07
CA GLU A 211 6.47 18.91 -19.34
C GLU A 211 5.53 17.83 -19.93
N ARG A 212 4.28 18.22 -20.17
CA ARG A 212 3.25 17.36 -20.75
C ARG A 212 3.28 17.37 -22.28
N SER A 213 4.47 17.25 -22.83
CA SER A 213 4.68 17.07 -24.27
C SER A 213 4.47 15.61 -24.70
N SER A 214 4.60 15.34 -25.97
CA SER A 214 4.60 13.97 -26.50
C SER A 214 5.86 13.76 -27.36
N PRO A 215 6.87 13.04 -26.85
CA PRO A 215 7.00 12.42 -25.51
C PRO A 215 7.07 13.46 -24.39
N ALA A 216 6.69 13.04 -23.17
CA ALA A 216 6.75 13.85 -21.97
C ALA A 216 8.18 13.96 -21.42
N VAL A 217 8.50 15.06 -20.70
CA VAL A 217 9.81 15.24 -20.08
C VAL A 217 9.68 15.51 -18.59
N LEU A 218 10.34 14.66 -17.79
CA LEU A 218 10.51 14.86 -16.35
C LEU A 218 11.87 15.49 -16.08
N HIS A 219 11.91 16.61 -15.38
CA HIS A 219 13.14 17.30 -15.01
C HIS A 219 13.50 17.01 -13.55
N THR A 220 14.77 16.74 -13.30
CA THR A 220 15.39 16.58 -11.98
C THR A 220 16.53 17.57 -11.82
N ALA A 221 17.18 17.61 -10.65
CA ALA A 221 18.29 18.54 -10.42
C ALA A 221 19.49 18.30 -11.35
N ASN A 222 19.76 17.04 -11.70
CA ASN A 222 20.98 16.65 -12.40
C ASN A 222 20.72 16.00 -13.78
N GLY A 223 19.48 16.07 -14.28
CA GLY A 223 19.14 15.47 -15.56
C GLY A 223 17.65 15.42 -15.85
N SER A 224 17.28 14.62 -16.84
CA SER A 224 15.90 14.48 -17.28
C SER A 224 15.56 13.07 -17.72
N ILE A 225 14.25 12.78 -17.78
CA ILE A 225 13.72 11.54 -18.39
C ILE A 225 12.72 11.96 -19.47
N THR A 226 12.98 11.56 -20.70
CA THR A 226 12.01 11.63 -21.78
C THR A 226 11.26 10.31 -21.85
N ALA A 227 9.92 10.33 -21.74
CA ALA A 227 9.12 9.11 -21.70
C ALA A 227 7.84 9.23 -22.51
N THR A 228 7.42 8.12 -23.14
CA THR A 228 6.15 8.05 -23.87
C THR A 228 4.96 8.20 -22.93
N ARG A 229 5.07 7.66 -21.72
CA ARG A 229 4.04 7.72 -20.67
C ARG A 229 4.65 8.04 -19.32
N VAL A 230 3.88 8.76 -18.49
CA VAL A 230 4.27 9.11 -17.12
C VAL A 230 3.20 8.65 -16.15
N VAL A 231 3.62 7.98 -15.09
CA VAL A 231 2.77 7.57 -13.95
C VAL A 231 3.16 8.41 -12.75
N LEU A 232 2.21 9.17 -12.21
CA LEU A 232 2.38 9.95 -10.99
C LEU A 232 1.91 9.12 -9.78
N ALA A 233 2.86 8.49 -9.08
CA ALA A 233 2.62 7.60 -7.95
C ALA A 233 3.11 8.18 -6.61
N HIS A 234 3.17 9.50 -6.48
CA HIS A 234 3.77 10.22 -5.35
C HIS A 234 2.74 10.67 -4.28
N ASN A 235 1.55 10.07 -4.28
CA ASN A 235 0.52 10.18 -3.23
C ASN A 235 0.20 11.64 -2.88
N ALA A 236 0.31 12.01 -1.60
CA ALA A 236 -0.04 13.33 -1.07
C ALA A 236 0.74 14.48 -1.73
N TRP A 237 1.96 14.24 -2.18
CA TRP A 237 2.77 15.22 -2.92
C TRP A 237 2.18 15.59 -4.29
N SER A 238 1.22 14.81 -4.81
CA SER A 238 0.45 15.22 -5.99
C SER A 238 -0.28 16.55 -5.79
N ALA A 239 -0.57 16.95 -4.56
CA ALA A 239 -1.14 18.25 -4.25
C ALA A 239 -0.20 19.44 -4.55
N GLU A 240 1.09 19.20 -4.74
CA GLU A 240 2.07 20.21 -5.18
C GLU A 240 1.91 20.54 -6.67
N ILE A 241 1.28 19.64 -7.45
CA ILE A 241 0.94 19.88 -8.85
C ILE A 241 -0.31 20.77 -8.92
N PRO A 242 -0.25 21.96 -9.54
CA PRO A 242 -1.35 22.94 -9.49
C PRO A 242 -2.72 22.37 -9.88
N GLU A 243 -2.77 21.54 -10.92
CA GLU A 243 -4.01 20.96 -11.45
C GLU A 243 -4.61 19.88 -10.52
N LEU A 244 -3.77 19.25 -9.68
CA LEU A 244 -4.19 18.21 -8.75
C LEU A 244 -4.45 18.72 -7.32
N ARG A 245 -4.09 19.98 -7.03
CA ARG A 245 -4.17 20.57 -5.69
C ARG A 245 -5.57 20.48 -5.06
N ARG A 246 -6.63 20.56 -5.86
CA ARG A 246 -8.02 20.53 -5.40
C ARG A 246 -8.65 19.13 -5.46
N THR A 247 -7.94 18.14 -5.99
CA THR A 247 -8.44 16.76 -6.13
C THR A 247 -7.95 15.85 -5.00
N ILE A 248 -6.96 16.29 -4.23
CA ILE A 248 -6.31 15.48 -3.19
C ILE A 248 -6.38 16.25 -1.87
N LEU A 249 -6.91 15.58 -0.84
CA LEU A 249 -6.88 16.03 0.53
C LEU A 249 -5.89 15.18 1.32
N PRO A 250 -4.68 15.67 1.62
CA PRO A 250 -3.73 14.94 2.46
C PRO A 250 -4.25 14.84 3.89
N VAL A 251 -4.37 13.62 4.40
CA VAL A 251 -4.72 13.35 5.79
C VAL A 251 -3.56 12.62 6.45
N THR A 252 -3.07 13.18 7.56
CA THR A 252 -1.98 12.57 8.34
C THR A 252 -2.57 11.87 9.57
N SER A 253 -2.22 10.61 9.76
CA SER A 253 -2.45 9.88 11.00
C SER A 253 -1.12 9.66 11.73
N THR A 254 -1.16 9.71 13.06
CA THR A 254 0.01 9.46 13.89
C THR A 254 -0.04 8.06 14.46
N ILE A 255 1.06 7.32 14.33
CA ILE A 255 1.24 6.00 14.95
C ILE A 255 2.30 6.16 16.04
N VAL A 256 1.98 5.68 17.23
CA VAL A 256 2.90 5.63 18.37
C VAL A 256 3.22 4.17 18.66
N ALA A 257 4.49 3.84 18.77
CA ALA A 257 4.97 2.54 19.20
C ALA A 257 5.68 2.67 20.54
N THR A 258 5.43 1.72 21.44
CA THR A 258 6.16 1.58 22.70
C THR A 258 7.37 0.66 22.51
N ALA A 259 8.27 0.63 23.47
CA ALA A 259 9.16 -0.52 23.60
C ALA A 259 8.35 -1.82 23.78
N PRO A 260 8.92 -2.99 23.46
CA PRO A 260 8.24 -4.26 23.74
C PRO A 260 7.75 -4.31 25.18
N ILE A 261 6.50 -4.67 25.35
CA ILE A 261 5.89 -4.86 26.69
C ILE A 261 6.12 -6.32 27.09
N PRO A 262 6.58 -6.57 28.33
CA PRO A 262 6.84 -7.93 28.84
C PRO A 262 5.61 -8.83 28.81
#